data_47cb535eb30c3709085bae4886270e15
#
_entry.id   47cb535eb30c3709085bae4886270e15
#
_cell.length_a   1.000
_cell.length_b   1.000
_cell.length_c   1.000
_cell.angle_alpha   90.00
_cell.angle_beta   90.00
_cell.angle_gamma   90.00
#
_symmetry.space_group_name_H-M   'P 1'
#
loop_
_entity.id
_entity.type
_entity.pdbx_description
1 polymer ?
#
loop_
_entity_poly.entity_id
_entity_poly.type
_entity_poly.pdbx_seq_one_letter_code
_entity_poly.pdbx_strand_id
1 'polypeptide(L)'
;MCRFRNFTAFQTAHFYRSSSLNVHASAAVIILTGIALVSVLEGPEGLVIGVPDAFRSAFADQLFGFMKMESVENVLYVADSYKVTHHNQYPEGTTHVYSYFESRGGKFPEVCFFGLQYIIKRWLVGPVVTKTMIEQAKQFYKSHFGGLDIFNEEGWNHIAEVHKGHLPLKIKAVPEGTVVPVKNVLFTVENTDPRVPWLTNWFETLLVQVWYPMTVCTNSRAQKLIIARYLHETADSIDGIHFKLHDFGYRGASSVESASIGGAAHLVNFYGTDTIAGLQLCRKYYSAEMAGFSIPAAEHSTITTWKKSGESAAYLNMLEQFPDGSVSVVSDSYDVFHAVSNIWGDELRQYVVDRANKGCVVIRPDSGDPSQVVVKVLNLLAEKFPTVTNSKGYRLLPSYLRVMQGDGICYESIGKILDAVTRNKWSADNIVFGTGGALLQKLDRDTQKCAFKCSHVVINGESRDVWKSPTTDAGKQSKQGRLTLERREDGSLVTIEKGQGDASKDVLVTVFENGRLLVDYSLEEIRDRAELDIVKEHKRKVVNAEAAVRTINGGSWVAANDLHIFVLNEQNHHVDHENYS
;
A
#
# COMPACT_ATOMS: atom_id res chain seq x y z
N MET A 1 -29.33 27.27 -40.02
CA MET A 1 -29.60 26.60 -41.32
C MET A 1 -28.30 25.98 -41.83
N CYS A 2 -28.06 24.71 -41.55
CA CYS A 2 -27.03 23.91 -42.21
C CYS A 2 -27.67 22.57 -42.57
N ARG A 3 -27.78 22.34 -43.88
CA ARG A 3 -28.32 21.09 -44.45
C ARG A 3 -27.30 19.99 -44.29
N PHE A 4 -27.61 18.96 -43.52
CA PHE A 4 -26.93 17.66 -43.63
C PHE A 4 -27.59 16.85 -44.76
N ARG A 5 -26.81 16.50 -45.78
CA ARG A 5 -27.25 15.60 -46.85
C ARG A 5 -27.03 14.15 -46.39
N ASN A 6 -28.07 13.35 -46.67
CA ASN A 6 -28.10 11.91 -46.49
C ASN A 6 -26.86 11.19 -47.08
N PHE A 7 -26.13 10.51 -46.22
CA PHE A 7 -25.20 9.46 -46.63
C PHE A 7 -25.92 8.12 -46.52
N THR A 8 -26.21 7.52 -47.66
CA THR A 8 -26.86 6.22 -47.74
C THR A 8 -25.88 5.11 -47.41
N ALA A 9 -26.34 4.13 -46.63
CA ALA A 9 -25.65 2.95 -46.10
C ALA A 9 -24.98 2.04 -47.15
N PHE A 10 -25.00 2.39 -48.44
CA PHE A 10 -24.45 1.58 -49.54
C PHE A 10 -22.97 1.83 -49.87
N GLN A 11 -22.37 2.90 -49.38
CA GLN A 11 -20.95 3.19 -49.69
C GLN A 11 -19.97 2.67 -48.63
N THR A 12 -20.42 2.25 -47.47
CA THR A 12 -19.58 1.70 -46.39
C THR A 12 -19.28 0.21 -46.55
N ALA A 13 -20.06 -0.53 -47.37
CA ALA A 13 -19.88 -1.98 -47.56
C ALA A 13 -18.71 -2.35 -48.52
N HIS A 14 -18.15 -1.39 -49.25
CA HIS A 14 -17.08 -1.67 -50.22
C HIS A 14 -15.64 -1.52 -49.70
N PHE A 15 -15.46 -1.03 -48.47
CA PHE A 15 -14.12 -0.81 -47.90
C PHE A 15 -13.62 -1.97 -46.99
N TYR A 16 -14.42 -3.00 -46.74
CA TYR A 16 -14.07 -4.11 -45.84
C TYR A 16 -14.00 -5.49 -46.49
N ARG A 17 -13.49 -5.55 -47.74
CA ARG A 17 -13.30 -6.83 -48.44
C ARG A 17 -11.82 -7.22 -48.64
N SER A 18 -10.96 -6.95 -47.66
CA SER A 18 -9.65 -7.61 -47.60
C SER A 18 -9.10 -7.57 -46.18
N SER A 19 -9.16 -8.65 -45.52
CA SER A 19 -8.39 -9.18 -44.38
C SER A 19 -9.24 -9.69 -43.23
N SER A 20 -9.23 -10.99 -43.07
CA SER A 20 -9.41 -11.84 -41.91
C SER A 20 -9.66 -11.15 -40.55
N LEU A 21 -10.91 -11.16 -40.03
CA LEU A 21 -11.17 -10.91 -38.62
C LEU A 21 -12.59 -11.36 -38.24
N ASN A 22 -12.70 -12.55 -37.66
CA ASN A 22 -13.98 -13.07 -37.13
C ASN A 22 -14.45 -12.39 -35.84
N VAL A 23 -13.63 -11.59 -35.16
CA VAL A 23 -13.99 -10.90 -33.91
C VAL A 23 -14.67 -9.54 -34.20
N HIS A 24 -14.31 -8.88 -35.29
CA HIS A 24 -14.97 -7.62 -35.69
C HIS A 24 -16.34 -7.81 -36.35
N ALA A 25 -16.63 -8.99 -36.85
CA ALA A 25 -17.94 -9.30 -37.43
C ALA A 25 -19.06 -9.31 -36.36
N SER A 26 -18.78 -9.77 -35.14
CA SER A 26 -19.78 -9.78 -34.05
C SER A 26 -20.10 -8.38 -33.54
N ALA A 27 -19.12 -7.52 -33.38
CA ALA A 27 -19.33 -6.13 -32.96
C ALA A 27 -20.01 -5.29 -34.06
N ALA A 28 -19.66 -5.49 -35.34
CA ALA A 28 -20.31 -4.83 -36.46
C ALA A 28 -21.76 -5.30 -36.66
N VAL A 29 -22.06 -6.57 -36.44
CA VAL A 29 -23.42 -7.13 -36.49
C VAL A 29 -24.29 -6.58 -35.36
N ILE A 30 -23.75 -6.40 -34.16
CA ILE A 30 -24.49 -5.84 -33.01
C ILE A 30 -24.77 -4.34 -33.25
N ILE A 31 -23.84 -3.58 -33.82
CA ILE A 31 -24.04 -2.16 -34.17
C ILE A 31 -25.04 -2.04 -35.32
N LEU A 32 -24.96 -2.86 -36.34
CA LEU A 32 -25.89 -2.84 -37.49
C LEU A 32 -27.31 -3.33 -37.12
N THR A 33 -27.46 -4.29 -36.21
CA THR A 33 -28.77 -4.69 -35.69
C THR A 33 -29.38 -3.66 -34.76
N GLY A 34 -28.57 -2.97 -33.93
CA GLY A 34 -29.02 -1.86 -33.09
C GLY A 34 -29.52 -0.65 -33.93
N ILE A 35 -28.79 -0.28 -34.97
CA ILE A 35 -29.18 0.79 -35.91
C ILE A 35 -30.39 0.37 -36.74
N ALA A 36 -30.52 -0.89 -37.16
CA ALA A 36 -31.67 -1.39 -37.89
C ALA A 36 -32.94 -1.44 -37.03
N LEU A 37 -32.83 -1.74 -35.73
CA LEU A 37 -33.96 -1.70 -34.81
C LEU A 37 -34.49 -0.26 -34.56
N VAL A 38 -33.57 0.75 -34.50
CA VAL A 38 -33.95 2.17 -34.40
C VAL A 38 -34.60 2.67 -35.70
N SER A 39 -34.17 2.18 -36.86
CA SER A 39 -34.72 2.58 -38.17
C SER A 39 -36.11 1.97 -38.48
N VAL A 40 -36.49 0.87 -37.87
CA VAL A 40 -37.77 0.19 -38.06
C VAL A 40 -38.88 0.79 -37.19
N LEU A 41 -38.55 1.64 -36.22
CA LEU A 41 -39.50 2.25 -35.29
C LEU A 41 -39.94 3.67 -35.65
N GLU A 42 -39.45 4.25 -36.76
CA GLU A 42 -39.95 5.52 -37.32
C GLU A 42 -41.08 5.28 -38.30
N GLY A 43 -42.33 5.31 -37.81
CA GLY A 43 -43.54 5.35 -38.63
C GLY A 43 -43.87 6.76 -39.13
N PRO A 44 -44.68 6.90 -40.20
CA PRO A 44 -44.92 8.19 -40.86
C PRO A 44 -45.74 9.21 -40.09
N GLU A 45 -46.11 8.96 -38.83
CA GLU A 45 -47.01 9.85 -38.03
C GLU A 45 -46.34 10.37 -36.74
N GLY A 46 -45.00 10.50 -36.68
CA GLY A 46 -44.36 11.29 -35.63
C GLY A 46 -44.53 10.79 -34.18
N LEU A 47 -44.73 9.50 -33.94
CA LEU A 47 -44.80 8.94 -32.60
C LEU A 47 -43.37 8.69 -32.08
N VAL A 48 -42.96 9.46 -31.08
CA VAL A 48 -41.74 9.19 -30.34
C VAL A 48 -41.94 7.95 -29.48
N ILE A 49 -41.62 6.77 -30.00
CA ILE A 49 -41.59 5.54 -29.20
C ILE A 49 -40.28 5.56 -28.45
N GLY A 50 -40.32 5.91 -27.17
CA GLY A 50 -39.16 5.84 -26.28
C GLY A 50 -38.64 4.39 -26.19
N VAL A 51 -37.33 4.20 -26.37
CA VAL A 51 -36.70 2.91 -26.08
C VAL A 51 -36.90 2.63 -24.59
N PRO A 52 -37.48 1.49 -24.21
CA PRO A 52 -37.71 1.18 -22.79
C PRO A 52 -36.41 1.30 -21.99
N ASP A 53 -36.48 1.90 -20.81
CA ASP A 53 -35.28 2.13 -19.96
C ASP A 53 -34.52 0.85 -19.63
N ALA A 54 -35.20 -0.29 -19.57
CA ALA A 54 -34.56 -1.60 -19.44
C ALA A 54 -33.64 -1.97 -20.62
N PHE A 55 -33.94 -1.50 -21.86
CA PHE A 55 -33.08 -1.72 -23.03
C PHE A 55 -31.93 -0.73 -23.08
N ARG A 56 -32.14 0.50 -22.59
CA ARG A 56 -31.05 1.50 -22.46
C ARG A 56 -30.05 1.07 -21.40
N SER A 57 -30.52 0.55 -20.27
CA SER A 57 -29.67 0.05 -19.19
C SER A 57 -28.87 -1.18 -19.63
N ALA A 58 -29.51 -2.21 -20.20
CA ALA A 58 -28.83 -3.42 -20.66
C ALA A 58 -27.82 -3.17 -21.79
N PHE A 59 -28.11 -2.20 -22.70
CA PHE A 59 -27.20 -1.84 -23.79
C PHE A 59 -26.06 -0.95 -23.30
N ALA A 60 -26.32 -0.03 -22.36
CA ALA A 60 -25.30 0.76 -21.69
C ALA A 60 -24.40 -0.16 -20.85
N ASP A 61 -24.93 -1.09 -20.09
CA ASP A 61 -24.16 -2.03 -19.28
C ASP A 61 -23.31 -2.97 -20.12
N GLN A 62 -23.81 -3.42 -21.29
CA GLN A 62 -23.03 -4.18 -22.26
C GLN A 62 -21.94 -3.33 -22.95
N LEU A 63 -22.25 -2.09 -23.36
CA LEU A 63 -21.27 -1.16 -23.94
C LEU A 63 -20.24 -0.71 -22.91
N PHE A 64 -20.66 -0.43 -21.67
CA PHE A 64 -19.75 -0.15 -20.55
C PHE A 64 -18.92 -1.36 -20.14
N GLY A 65 -19.45 -2.59 -20.27
CA GLY A 65 -18.69 -3.83 -20.13
C GLY A 65 -17.58 -3.96 -21.17
N PHE A 66 -17.84 -3.55 -22.44
CA PHE A 66 -16.82 -3.52 -23.51
C PHE A 66 -15.83 -2.36 -23.41
N MET A 67 -16.21 -1.24 -22.76
CA MET A 67 -15.31 -0.09 -22.55
C MET A 67 -14.58 -0.10 -21.20
N LYS A 68 -14.86 -1.04 -20.28
CA LYS A 68 -13.91 -1.33 -19.23
C LYS A 68 -12.66 -1.82 -19.92
N MET A 69 -11.58 -1.05 -19.87
CA MET A 69 -10.24 -1.59 -20.09
C MET A 69 -10.22 -2.88 -19.29
N GLU A 70 -10.18 -4.02 -19.99
CA GLU A 70 -9.98 -5.30 -19.32
C GLU A 70 -8.73 -5.11 -18.48
N SER A 71 -8.90 -5.03 -17.17
CA SER A 71 -7.77 -5.10 -16.26
C SER A 71 -6.99 -6.34 -16.72
N VAL A 72 -5.67 -6.28 -16.72
CA VAL A 72 -4.81 -7.42 -17.09
C VAL A 72 -5.14 -8.55 -16.12
N GLU A 73 -6.21 -9.30 -16.40
CA GLU A 73 -6.72 -10.36 -15.53
C GLU A 73 -6.17 -11.74 -15.92
N ASN A 74 -5.64 -11.83 -17.15
CA ASN A 74 -5.02 -13.07 -17.60
C ASN A 74 -3.61 -13.19 -17.02
N VAL A 75 -3.41 -14.14 -16.12
CA VAL A 75 -2.12 -14.41 -15.45
C VAL A 75 -0.98 -14.72 -16.42
N LEU A 76 -1.31 -15.12 -17.66
CA LEU A 76 -0.32 -15.37 -18.70
C LEU A 76 0.28 -14.08 -19.28
N TYR A 77 -0.25 -12.91 -18.97
CA TYR A 77 0.31 -11.61 -19.37
C TYR A 77 1.14 -10.91 -18.29
N VAL A 78 1.17 -11.44 -17.07
CA VAL A 78 1.93 -10.82 -15.96
C VAL A 78 3.40 -11.28 -15.92
N ALA A 79 4.05 -11.29 -17.07
CA ALA A 79 5.45 -11.66 -17.23
C ALA A 79 6.15 -10.75 -18.27
N ASP A 80 7.48 -10.66 -18.19
CA ASP A 80 8.26 -10.00 -19.25
C ASP A 80 8.23 -10.85 -20.53
N SER A 81 8.13 -10.22 -21.69
CA SER A 81 8.00 -10.88 -23.00
C SER A 81 9.03 -11.99 -23.24
N TYR A 82 10.30 -11.75 -22.90
CA TYR A 82 11.38 -12.72 -23.15
C TYR A 82 11.21 -14.04 -22.36
N LYS A 83 10.44 -14.04 -21.29
CA LYS A 83 10.12 -15.25 -20.50
C LYS A 83 9.28 -16.26 -21.26
N VAL A 84 8.56 -15.82 -22.29
CA VAL A 84 7.76 -16.70 -23.18
C VAL A 84 8.66 -17.76 -23.85
N THR A 85 9.95 -17.44 -24.07
CA THR A 85 10.92 -18.31 -24.72
C THR A 85 11.76 -19.15 -23.76
N HIS A 86 11.67 -18.93 -22.44
CA HIS A 86 12.58 -19.54 -21.47
C HIS A 86 12.38 -21.06 -21.33
N HIS A 87 11.19 -21.57 -21.61
CA HIS A 87 10.93 -23.02 -21.56
C HIS A 87 11.86 -23.82 -22.47
N ASN A 88 12.33 -23.24 -23.59
CA ASN A 88 13.26 -23.84 -24.54
C ASN A 88 14.75 -23.56 -24.23
N GLN A 89 15.05 -22.81 -23.17
CA GLN A 89 16.42 -22.37 -22.85
C GLN A 89 17.05 -23.13 -21.67
N TYR A 90 16.25 -23.89 -20.93
CA TYR A 90 16.79 -24.79 -19.91
C TYR A 90 17.42 -26.02 -20.57
N PRO A 91 18.47 -26.61 -19.96
CA PRO A 91 19.01 -27.87 -20.43
C PRO A 91 17.93 -28.95 -20.55
N GLU A 92 18.05 -29.82 -21.56
CA GLU A 92 17.17 -30.96 -21.70
C GLU A 92 17.20 -31.84 -20.45
N GLY A 93 16.04 -32.38 -20.04
CA GLY A 93 15.89 -33.16 -18.81
C GLY A 93 15.83 -32.34 -17.53
N THR A 94 15.69 -31.01 -17.62
CA THR A 94 15.40 -30.17 -16.44
C THR A 94 14.01 -30.47 -15.91
N THR A 95 13.91 -30.88 -14.65
CA THR A 95 12.65 -31.26 -13.98
C THR A 95 12.31 -30.34 -12.81
N HIS A 96 13.28 -29.63 -12.27
CA HIS A 96 13.08 -28.78 -11.10
C HIS A 96 13.91 -27.50 -11.19
N VAL A 97 13.29 -26.38 -10.85
CA VAL A 97 13.92 -25.06 -10.75
C VAL A 97 13.53 -24.45 -9.42
N TYR A 98 14.52 -24.03 -8.66
CA TYR A 98 14.36 -23.38 -7.36
C TYR A 98 14.99 -22.00 -7.39
N SER A 99 14.22 -21.00 -7.02
CA SER A 99 14.62 -19.59 -7.02
C SER A 99 14.28 -18.92 -5.69
N TYR A 100 14.94 -17.81 -5.39
CA TYR A 100 14.73 -17.05 -4.18
C TYR A 100 14.72 -15.55 -4.45
N PHE A 101 14.13 -14.80 -3.52
CA PHE A 101 14.10 -13.34 -3.49
C PHE A 101 14.83 -12.82 -2.26
N GLU A 102 15.58 -11.72 -2.44
CA GLU A 102 16.32 -11.04 -1.38
C GLU A 102 16.40 -9.53 -1.61
N SER A 103 16.65 -8.77 -0.53
CA SER A 103 17.22 -7.43 -0.58
C SER A 103 18.74 -7.51 -0.42
N ARG A 104 19.50 -6.98 -1.39
CA ARG A 104 20.99 -7.04 -1.40
C ARG A 104 21.66 -5.88 -0.67
N GLY A 105 20.91 -5.00 -0.07
CA GLY A 105 21.37 -3.78 0.55
C GLY A 105 20.50 -2.60 0.15
N GLY A 106 21.02 -1.38 0.16
CA GLY A 106 20.31 -0.19 -0.27
C GLY A 106 20.26 0.87 0.81
N LYS A 107 19.17 1.62 0.85
CA LYS A 107 18.99 2.77 1.75
C LYS A 107 18.92 2.35 3.23
N PHE A 108 18.30 1.23 3.54
CA PHE A 108 18.08 0.75 4.89
C PHE A 108 18.85 -0.55 5.14
N PRO A 109 19.38 -0.79 6.36
CA PRO A 109 20.16 -1.98 6.71
C PRO A 109 19.31 -3.25 6.88
N GLU A 110 18.00 -3.09 6.97
CA GLU A 110 17.01 -4.15 7.15
C GLU A 110 15.77 -3.84 6.34
N VAL A 111 14.92 -4.84 6.13
CA VAL A 111 13.61 -4.69 5.48
C VAL A 111 12.51 -5.22 6.39
N CYS A 112 11.37 -4.56 6.39
CA CYS A 112 10.13 -5.07 6.96
C CYS A 112 9.35 -5.74 5.83
N PHE A 113 9.28 -7.08 5.86
CA PHE A 113 8.70 -7.86 4.77
C PHE A 113 7.16 -7.74 4.76
N PHE A 114 6.60 -7.29 3.65
CA PHE A 114 5.15 -7.09 3.50
C PHE A 114 4.73 -7.09 2.03
N GLY A 115 3.53 -7.62 1.74
CA GLY A 115 2.84 -7.49 0.46
C GLY A 115 2.85 -8.75 -0.41
N LEU A 116 3.55 -9.82 -0.07
CA LEU A 116 3.53 -11.07 -0.82
C LEU A 116 2.15 -11.76 -0.74
N GLN A 117 1.48 -11.72 0.43
CA GLN A 117 0.14 -12.27 0.61
C GLN A 117 -0.88 -11.63 -0.34
N TYR A 118 -0.81 -10.28 -0.52
CA TYR A 118 -1.62 -9.59 -1.51
C TYR A 118 -1.40 -10.14 -2.92
N ILE A 119 -0.14 -10.28 -3.36
CA ILE A 119 0.21 -10.80 -4.69
C ILE A 119 -0.32 -12.23 -4.87
N ILE A 120 -0.13 -13.10 -3.89
CA ILE A 120 -0.61 -14.48 -3.92
C ILE A 120 -2.13 -14.52 -4.01
N LYS A 121 -2.85 -13.81 -3.13
CA LYS A 121 -4.32 -13.77 -3.12
C LYS A 121 -4.90 -13.18 -4.41
N ARG A 122 -4.25 -12.19 -4.98
CA ARG A 122 -4.74 -11.49 -6.17
C ARG A 122 -4.54 -12.30 -7.45
N TRP A 123 -3.42 -13.05 -7.56
CA TRP A 123 -2.96 -13.57 -8.82
C TRP A 123 -2.77 -15.10 -8.89
N LEU A 124 -2.51 -15.78 -7.75
CA LEU A 124 -2.06 -17.17 -7.79
C LEU A 124 -3.06 -18.17 -7.20
N VAL A 125 -3.97 -17.71 -6.34
CA VAL A 125 -4.92 -18.59 -5.65
C VAL A 125 -6.05 -19.03 -6.58
N GLY A 126 -6.35 -20.32 -6.57
CA GLY A 126 -7.43 -20.92 -7.35
C GLY A 126 -7.05 -21.35 -8.76
N PRO A 127 -8.03 -21.65 -9.60
CA PRO A 127 -7.83 -22.06 -10.99
C PRO A 127 -7.62 -20.81 -11.88
N VAL A 128 -6.40 -20.29 -11.91
CA VAL A 128 -6.05 -19.04 -12.59
C VAL A 128 -5.64 -19.22 -14.06
N VAL A 129 -5.60 -20.47 -14.56
CA VAL A 129 -5.28 -20.79 -15.95
C VAL A 129 -6.45 -21.52 -16.61
N THR A 130 -6.99 -20.95 -17.69
CA THR A 130 -8.08 -21.56 -18.48
C THR A 130 -7.68 -21.75 -19.93
N LYS A 131 -8.36 -22.66 -20.66
CA LYS A 131 -8.13 -22.87 -22.10
C LYS A 131 -8.35 -21.59 -22.91
N THR A 132 -9.35 -20.79 -22.55
CA THR A 132 -9.61 -19.50 -23.20
C THR A 132 -8.44 -18.53 -23.03
N MET A 133 -7.90 -18.42 -21.81
CA MET A 133 -6.72 -17.57 -21.53
C MET A 133 -5.48 -18.04 -22.30
N ILE A 134 -5.29 -19.36 -22.45
CA ILE A 134 -4.17 -19.94 -23.20
C ILE A 134 -4.30 -19.58 -24.70
N GLU A 135 -5.48 -19.74 -25.29
CA GLU A 135 -5.71 -19.40 -26.69
C GLU A 135 -5.52 -17.89 -26.95
N GLN A 136 -6.04 -17.04 -26.06
CA GLN A 136 -5.81 -15.59 -26.14
C GLN A 136 -4.30 -15.25 -26.06
N ALA A 137 -3.59 -15.84 -25.12
CA ALA A 137 -2.16 -15.62 -24.95
C ALA A 137 -1.34 -16.11 -26.15
N LYS A 138 -1.67 -17.26 -26.73
CA LYS A 138 -1.05 -17.80 -27.93
C LYS A 138 -1.13 -16.81 -29.10
N GLN A 139 -2.33 -16.31 -29.39
CA GLN A 139 -2.55 -15.35 -30.47
C GLN A 139 -1.84 -14.03 -30.21
N PHE A 140 -1.92 -13.53 -28.98
CA PHE A 140 -1.26 -12.30 -28.56
C PHE A 140 0.26 -12.39 -28.72
N TYR A 141 0.88 -13.44 -28.16
CA TYR A 141 2.32 -13.62 -28.23
C TYR A 141 2.81 -13.90 -29.65
N LYS A 142 2.06 -14.65 -30.47
CA LYS A 142 2.38 -14.82 -31.88
C LYS A 142 2.44 -13.48 -32.62
N SER A 143 1.50 -12.58 -32.37
CA SER A 143 1.51 -11.23 -32.93
C SER A 143 2.67 -10.39 -32.39
N HIS A 144 2.90 -10.42 -31.07
CA HIS A 144 3.96 -9.69 -30.41
C HIS A 144 5.37 -10.08 -30.89
N PHE A 145 5.58 -11.35 -31.22
CA PHE A 145 6.85 -11.88 -31.73
C PHE A 145 6.89 -11.96 -33.27
N GLY A 146 6.11 -11.13 -33.96
CA GLY A 146 6.18 -10.98 -35.41
C GLY A 146 5.77 -12.22 -36.21
N GLY A 147 4.86 -13.03 -35.66
CA GLY A 147 4.34 -14.25 -36.29
C GLY A 147 5.05 -15.54 -35.87
N LEU A 148 6.09 -15.44 -35.03
CA LEU A 148 6.79 -16.62 -34.52
C LEU A 148 5.90 -17.41 -33.55
N ASP A 149 5.89 -18.74 -33.69
CA ASP A 149 5.15 -19.67 -32.84
C ASP A 149 6.07 -20.21 -31.75
N ILE A 150 6.23 -19.42 -30.67
CA ILE A 150 7.19 -19.67 -29.59
C ILE A 150 6.54 -19.81 -28.23
N PHE A 151 5.19 -19.69 -28.17
CA PHE A 151 4.44 -19.82 -26.92
C PHE A 151 4.33 -21.28 -26.51
N ASN A 152 4.61 -21.57 -25.23
CA ASN A 152 4.54 -22.93 -24.67
C ASN A 152 3.10 -23.37 -24.43
N GLU A 153 2.33 -23.57 -25.50
CA GLU A 153 0.93 -23.97 -25.42
C GLU A 153 0.76 -25.33 -24.71
N GLU A 154 1.66 -26.29 -24.98
CA GLU A 154 1.61 -27.62 -24.37
C GLU A 154 1.79 -27.55 -22.85
N GLY A 155 2.77 -26.80 -22.36
CA GLY A 155 3.02 -26.65 -20.94
C GLY A 155 1.88 -25.96 -20.22
N TRP A 156 1.26 -24.94 -20.82
CA TRP A 156 0.09 -24.26 -20.26
C TRP A 156 -1.18 -25.13 -20.29
N ASN A 157 -1.40 -25.91 -21.37
CA ASN A 157 -2.50 -26.87 -21.43
C ASN A 157 -2.34 -27.97 -20.37
N HIS A 158 -1.11 -28.44 -20.10
CA HIS A 158 -0.87 -29.37 -19.01
C HIS A 158 -1.33 -28.80 -17.66
N ILE A 159 -1.04 -27.54 -17.38
CA ILE A 159 -1.53 -26.87 -16.16
C ILE A 159 -3.05 -26.80 -16.12
N ALA A 160 -3.69 -26.42 -17.24
CA ALA A 160 -5.15 -26.33 -17.32
C ALA A 160 -5.85 -27.69 -17.16
N GLU A 161 -5.29 -28.76 -17.73
CA GLU A 161 -5.92 -30.09 -17.78
C GLU A 161 -5.60 -30.95 -16.57
N VAL A 162 -4.31 -31.09 -16.22
CA VAL A 162 -3.85 -31.96 -15.13
C VAL A 162 -4.04 -31.28 -13.77
N HIS A 163 -3.63 -30.03 -13.66
CA HIS A 163 -3.74 -29.26 -12.42
C HIS A 163 -5.05 -28.47 -12.30
N LYS A 164 -6.00 -28.65 -13.24
CA LYS A 164 -7.31 -27.96 -13.24
C LYS A 164 -7.17 -26.43 -13.18
N GLY A 165 -6.14 -25.90 -13.81
CA GLY A 165 -5.83 -24.47 -13.83
C GLY A 165 -5.12 -23.92 -12.59
N HIS A 166 -4.82 -24.74 -11.59
CA HIS A 166 -4.04 -24.37 -10.43
C HIS A 166 -2.54 -24.39 -10.77
N LEU A 167 -1.81 -23.41 -10.28
CA LEU A 167 -0.36 -23.32 -10.54
C LEU A 167 0.40 -24.34 -9.69
N PRO A 168 1.14 -25.29 -10.30
CA PRO A 168 1.97 -26.27 -9.59
C PRO A 168 3.28 -25.62 -9.10
N LEU A 169 3.14 -24.71 -8.16
CA LEU A 169 4.23 -23.98 -7.50
C LEU A 169 4.13 -24.14 -6.00
N LYS A 170 5.28 -24.04 -5.33
CA LYS A 170 5.41 -23.91 -3.89
C LYS A 170 6.20 -22.65 -3.56
N ILE A 171 5.67 -21.86 -2.63
CA ILE A 171 6.32 -20.63 -2.14
C ILE A 171 6.49 -20.76 -0.61
N LYS A 172 7.73 -20.60 -0.14
CA LYS A 172 8.04 -20.41 1.27
C LYS A 172 8.49 -18.97 1.48
N ALA A 173 8.04 -18.33 2.55
CA ALA A 173 8.38 -16.94 2.83
C ALA A 173 8.54 -16.69 4.33
N VAL A 174 9.26 -15.63 4.70
CA VAL A 174 9.19 -15.10 6.06
C VAL A 174 7.77 -14.62 6.35
N PRO A 175 7.25 -14.79 7.58
CA PRO A 175 5.97 -14.22 7.96
C PRO A 175 5.96 -12.70 7.73
N GLU A 176 4.91 -12.18 7.10
CA GLU A 176 4.79 -10.73 6.88
C GLU A 176 4.84 -9.95 8.20
N GLY A 177 5.45 -8.77 8.17
CA GLY A 177 5.80 -7.97 9.37
C GLY A 177 7.18 -8.31 9.95
N THR A 178 7.80 -9.42 9.56
CA THR A 178 9.14 -9.77 10.04
C THR A 178 10.18 -8.78 9.52
N VAL A 179 11.03 -8.30 10.42
CA VAL A 179 12.16 -7.43 10.09
C VAL A 179 13.40 -8.30 9.87
N VAL A 180 13.96 -8.20 8.67
CA VAL A 180 15.06 -9.06 8.21
C VAL A 180 16.24 -8.19 7.76
N PRO A 181 17.46 -8.43 8.27
CA PRO A 181 18.66 -7.76 7.77
C PRO A 181 18.85 -8.03 6.27
N VAL A 182 19.34 -7.03 5.54
CA VAL A 182 19.65 -7.20 4.10
C VAL A 182 20.59 -8.38 3.84
N LYS A 183 20.63 -8.87 2.60
CA LYS A 183 21.40 -10.04 2.16
C LYS A 183 20.89 -11.38 2.71
N ASN A 184 19.68 -11.43 3.23
CA ASN A 184 19.01 -12.66 3.62
C ASN A 184 17.87 -13.00 2.66
N VAL A 185 17.59 -14.31 2.52
CA VAL A 185 16.44 -14.79 1.76
C VAL A 185 15.14 -14.35 2.43
N LEU A 186 14.19 -13.87 1.63
CA LEU A 186 12.88 -13.43 2.10
C LEU A 186 11.77 -14.39 1.68
N PHE A 187 11.87 -14.94 0.47
CA PHE A 187 11.02 -16.04 0.04
C PHE A 187 11.73 -16.88 -1.03
N THR A 188 11.24 -18.11 -1.21
CA THR A 188 11.68 -19.06 -2.22
C THR A 188 10.51 -19.56 -3.04
N VAL A 189 10.76 -19.91 -4.29
CA VAL A 189 9.77 -20.44 -5.23
C VAL A 189 10.33 -21.66 -5.92
N GLU A 190 9.54 -22.71 -6.05
CA GLU A 190 9.89 -23.90 -6.81
C GLU A 190 8.66 -24.50 -7.51
N ASN A 191 8.86 -25.17 -8.64
CA ASN A 191 7.80 -25.95 -9.27
C ASN A 191 7.59 -27.27 -8.50
N THR A 192 6.31 -27.71 -8.45
CA THR A 192 5.94 -28.99 -7.82
C THR A 192 5.68 -30.09 -8.84
N ASP A 193 5.56 -29.75 -10.13
CA ASP A 193 5.42 -30.70 -11.23
C ASP A 193 6.67 -30.65 -12.13
N PRO A 194 7.35 -31.80 -12.36
CA PRO A 194 8.58 -31.88 -13.18
C PRO A 194 8.36 -31.55 -14.66
N ARG A 195 7.12 -31.50 -15.15
CA ARG A 195 6.80 -31.14 -16.54
C ARG A 195 6.80 -29.65 -16.82
N VAL A 196 6.79 -28.82 -15.78
CA VAL A 196 6.70 -27.36 -15.92
C VAL A 196 7.78 -26.63 -15.10
N PRO A 197 9.06 -26.98 -15.18
CA PRO A 197 10.13 -26.35 -14.38
C PRO A 197 10.31 -24.87 -14.71
N TRP A 198 10.01 -24.45 -15.94
CA TRP A 198 10.07 -23.06 -16.40
C TRP A 198 9.09 -22.15 -15.66
N LEU A 199 8.04 -22.70 -15.05
CA LEU A 199 6.98 -21.96 -14.38
C LEU A 199 7.52 -21.16 -13.17
N THR A 200 8.52 -21.69 -12.46
CA THR A 200 9.18 -21.01 -11.32
C THR A 200 9.63 -19.60 -11.71
N ASN A 201 10.35 -19.47 -12.82
CA ASN A 201 10.89 -18.19 -13.26
C ASN A 201 9.95 -17.40 -14.17
N TRP A 202 8.84 -17.98 -14.64
CA TRP A 202 7.77 -17.23 -15.29
C TRP A 202 7.22 -16.16 -14.36
N PHE A 203 6.98 -16.50 -13.10
CA PHE A 203 6.41 -15.60 -12.11
C PHE A 203 7.42 -14.66 -11.43
N GLU A 204 8.70 -14.68 -11.82
CA GLU A 204 9.67 -13.71 -11.32
C GLU A 204 9.18 -12.27 -11.47
N THR A 205 8.68 -11.89 -12.65
CA THR A 205 8.22 -10.51 -12.94
C THR A 205 7.15 -10.05 -11.96
N LEU A 206 6.14 -10.88 -11.72
CA LEU A 206 5.06 -10.58 -10.78
C LEU A 206 5.55 -10.58 -9.33
N LEU A 207 6.28 -11.64 -8.93
CA LEU A 207 6.68 -11.81 -7.53
C LEU A 207 7.71 -10.77 -7.08
N VAL A 208 8.57 -10.30 -8.01
CA VAL A 208 9.53 -9.23 -7.70
C VAL A 208 8.83 -7.92 -7.36
N GLN A 209 7.60 -7.68 -7.82
CA GLN A 209 6.84 -6.46 -7.48
C GLN A 209 6.60 -6.29 -5.97
N VAL A 210 6.79 -7.34 -5.17
CA VAL A 210 6.80 -7.23 -3.69
C VAL A 210 7.83 -6.23 -3.17
N TRP A 211 8.85 -5.89 -4.00
CA TRP A 211 9.82 -4.86 -3.67
C TRP A 211 9.16 -3.55 -3.25
N TYR A 212 8.02 -3.19 -3.89
CA TYR A 212 7.36 -1.92 -3.66
C TYR A 212 6.68 -1.86 -2.27
N PRO A 213 5.70 -2.70 -1.91
CA PRO A 213 5.10 -2.67 -0.57
C PRO A 213 6.13 -2.92 0.54
N MET A 214 7.09 -3.82 0.34
CA MET A 214 8.16 -4.06 1.29
C MET A 214 9.01 -2.80 1.52
N THR A 215 9.37 -2.07 0.47
CA THR A 215 10.19 -0.85 0.58
C THR A 215 9.41 0.30 1.22
N VAL A 216 8.11 0.47 0.90
CA VAL A 216 7.25 1.44 1.57
C VAL A 216 7.12 1.11 3.06
N CYS A 217 6.84 -0.15 3.40
CA CYS A 217 6.74 -0.61 4.79
C CYS A 217 8.04 -0.35 5.57
N THR A 218 9.18 -0.65 4.94
CA THR A 218 10.52 -0.41 5.51
C THR A 218 10.78 1.08 5.74
N ASN A 219 10.50 1.93 4.75
CA ASN A 219 10.66 3.38 4.84
C ASN A 219 9.75 3.98 5.94
N SER A 220 8.49 3.53 5.99
CA SER A 220 7.53 3.92 7.03
C SER A 220 8.04 3.54 8.43
N ARG A 221 8.51 2.29 8.60
CA ARG A 221 9.08 1.81 9.88
C ARG A 221 10.34 2.57 10.29
N ALA A 222 11.22 2.87 9.34
CA ALA A 222 12.43 3.65 9.60
C ALA A 222 12.09 5.09 10.07
N GLN A 223 11.06 5.70 9.50
CA GLN A 223 10.55 7.01 9.96
C GLN A 223 9.94 6.90 11.36
N LYS A 224 9.17 5.82 11.65
CA LYS A 224 8.64 5.54 12.99
C LYS A 224 9.76 5.45 14.04
N LEU A 225 10.87 4.81 13.70
CA LEU A 225 12.02 4.68 14.59
C LEU A 225 12.64 6.04 14.94
N ILE A 226 12.75 6.95 13.96
CA ILE A 226 13.23 8.32 14.23
C ILE A 226 12.27 9.02 15.20
N ILE A 227 10.97 9.02 14.89
CA ILE A 227 9.96 9.68 15.72
C ILE A 227 9.95 9.08 17.14
N ALA A 228 10.02 7.75 17.26
CA ALA A 228 10.06 7.05 18.54
C ALA A 228 11.23 7.50 19.43
N ARG A 229 12.42 7.68 18.86
CA ARG A 229 13.61 8.16 19.59
C ARG A 229 13.39 9.54 20.17
N TYR A 230 12.89 10.48 19.37
CA TYR A 230 12.65 11.84 19.85
C TYR A 230 11.47 11.91 20.84
N LEU A 231 10.41 11.13 20.67
CA LEU A 231 9.35 11.02 21.67
C LEU A 231 9.90 10.44 22.97
N HIS A 232 10.66 9.36 22.90
CA HIS A 232 11.29 8.77 24.08
C HIS A 232 12.24 9.75 24.80
N GLU A 233 12.93 10.63 24.08
CA GLU A 233 13.80 11.65 24.67
C GLU A 233 13.01 12.80 25.28
N THR A 234 11.93 13.27 24.63
CA THR A 234 11.35 14.59 24.91
C THR A 234 9.90 14.57 25.42
N ALA A 235 9.19 13.47 25.31
CA ALA A 235 7.79 13.34 25.74
C ALA A 235 7.66 12.46 26.99
N ASP A 236 6.64 12.69 27.80
CA ASP A 236 6.36 11.87 28.99
C ASP A 236 5.84 10.48 28.61
N SER A 237 5.13 10.36 27.48
CA SER A 237 4.67 9.08 26.89
C SER A 237 4.95 9.04 25.38
N ILE A 238 5.02 7.82 24.83
CA ILE A 238 5.08 7.55 23.40
C ILE A 238 3.80 6.92 22.84
N ASP A 239 2.71 6.86 23.60
CA ASP A 239 1.46 6.18 23.24
C ASP A 239 0.85 6.70 21.93
N GLY A 240 0.97 8.00 21.67
CA GLY A 240 0.47 8.63 20.44
C GLY A 240 1.29 8.35 19.17
N ILE A 241 2.35 7.52 19.21
CA ILE A 241 3.29 7.34 18.09
C ILE A 241 2.62 6.89 16.79
N HIS A 242 1.57 6.06 16.87
CA HIS A 242 0.89 5.52 15.70
C HIS A 242 0.16 6.58 14.84
N PHE A 243 -0.05 7.78 15.38
CA PHE A 243 -0.65 8.92 14.68
C PHE A 243 0.34 10.04 14.34
N LYS A 244 1.65 9.85 14.57
CA LYS A 244 2.66 10.89 14.36
C LYS A 244 3.12 11.03 12.91
N LEU A 245 2.75 10.12 12.01
CA LEU A 245 3.01 10.22 10.58
C LEU A 245 1.76 9.81 9.79
N HIS A 246 1.20 10.76 9.04
CA HIS A 246 0.00 10.59 8.24
C HIS A 246 0.34 10.41 6.76
N ASP A 247 -0.33 9.50 6.06
CA ASP A 247 -0.15 9.28 4.62
C ASP A 247 -1.02 10.24 3.81
N PHE A 248 -0.38 11.18 3.09
CA PHE A 248 -0.97 12.09 2.10
C PHE A 248 -0.59 11.73 0.65
N GLY A 249 -0.06 10.51 0.43
CA GLY A 249 0.62 10.13 -0.79
C GLY A 249 -0.28 9.70 -1.94
N TYR A 250 -1.58 9.55 -1.78
CA TYR A 250 -2.48 8.99 -2.80
C TYR A 250 -2.29 9.67 -4.17
N ARG A 251 -2.45 10.99 -4.21
CA ARG A 251 -2.33 11.77 -5.46
C ARG A 251 -0.92 11.79 -6.06
N GLY A 252 0.09 11.44 -5.28
CA GLY A 252 1.50 11.38 -5.68
C GLY A 252 1.96 10.00 -6.16
N ALA A 253 1.12 8.96 -6.03
CA ALA A 253 1.42 7.61 -6.52
C ALA A 253 1.10 7.49 -8.02
N SER A 254 1.76 6.55 -8.71
CA SER A 254 1.67 6.39 -10.17
C SER A 254 0.34 5.80 -10.66
N SER A 255 -0.42 5.11 -9.79
CA SER A 255 -1.72 4.54 -10.10
C SER A 255 -2.55 4.33 -8.83
N VAL A 256 -3.86 4.09 -8.98
CA VAL A 256 -4.75 3.73 -7.86
C VAL A 256 -4.25 2.44 -7.20
N GLU A 257 -3.80 1.45 -7.98
CA GLU A 257 -3.29 0.19 -7.45
C GLU A 257 -2.00 0.39 -6.65
N SER A 258 -1.02 1.16 -7.15
CA SER A 258 0.19 1.47 -6.39
C SER A 258 -0.12 2.29 -5.12
N ALA A 259 -1.03 3.25 -5.18
CA ALA A 259 -1.49 3.98 -3.99
C ALA A 259 -2.13 3.03 -2.96
N SER A 260 -2.95 2.08 -3.42
CA SER A 260 -3.60 1.07 -2.59
C SER A 260 -2.57 0.19 -1.87
N ILE A 261 -1.60 -0.34 -2.62
CA ILE A 261 -0.54 -1.23 -2.09
C ILE A 261 0.39 -0.47 -1.13
N GLY A 262 0.84 0.72 -1.53
CA GLY A 262 1.72 1.56 -0.71
C GLY A 262 1.04 2.08 0.55
N GLY A 263 -0.22 2.53 0.44
CA GLY A 263 -1.02 2.95 1.60
C GLY A 263 -1.22 1.83 2.61
N ALA A 264 -1.52 0.60 2.15
CA ALA A 264 -1.59 -0.57 3.03
C ALA A 264 -0.25 -0.87 3.73
N ALA A 265 0.86 -0.72 3.01
CA ALA A 265 2.20 -0.92 3.57
C ALA A 265 2.55 0.11 4.67
N HIS A 266 2.12 1.37 4.51
CA HIS A 266 2.24 2.38 5.56
C HIS A 266 1.42 2.02 6.80
N LEU A 267 0.22 1.49 6.62
CA LEU A 267 -0.69 1.10 7.70
C LEU A 267 -0.19 -0.08 8.55
N VAL A 268 0.88 -0.75 8.16
CA VAL A 268 1.59 -1.70 9.04
C VAL A 268 2.24 -0.98 10.22
N ASN A 269 2.67 0.27 10.04
CA ASN A 269 3.45 1.00 11.05
C ASN A 269 2.67 2.13 11.74
N PHE A 270 1.71 2.75 11.02
CA PHE A 270 0.95 3.91 11.50
C PHE A 270 -0.54 3.71 11.22
N TYR A 271 -1.37 4.54 11.87
CA TYR A 271 -2.83 4.50 11.72
C TYR A 271 -3.38 5.72 10.97
N GLY A 272 -2.59 6.78 10.79
CA GLY A 272 -3.02 8.00 10.11
C GLY A 272 -2.91 7.89 8.58
N THR A 273 -4.02 8.07 7.85
CA THR A 273 -4.05 8.02 6.39
C THR A 273 -5.22 8.74 5.77
N ASP A 274 -4.98 9.43 4.64
CA ASP A 274 -5.99 9.90 3.71
C ASP A 274 -6.05 9.04 2.44
N THR A 275 -5.20 8.00 2.34
CA THR A 275 -5.16 7.07 1.20
C THR A 275 -6.22 5.97 1.37
N ILE A 276 -7.49 6.31 1.07
CA ILE A 276 -8.66 5.41 1.21
C ILE A 276 -8.45 4.08 0.48
N ALA A 277 -7.77 4.09 -0.66
CA ALA A 277 -7.47 2.87 -1.42
C ALA A 277 -6.63 1.86 -0.61
N GLY A 278 -5.75 2.33 0.29
CA GLY A 278 -4.99 1.47 1.22
C GLY A 278 -5.88 0.77 2.24
N LEU A 279 -6.89 1.47 2.78
CA LEU A 279 -7.89 0.90 3.68
C LEU A 279 -8.68 -0.23 3.00
N GLN A 280 -9.10 -0.02 1.75
CA GLN A 280 -9.80 -1.04 0.96
C GLN A 280 -8.94 -2.29 0.72
N LEU A 281 -7.64 -2.12 0.47
CA LEU A 281 -6.71 -3.24 0.30
C LEU A 281 -6.55 -4.03 1.62
N CYS A 282 -6.38 -3.35 2.75
CA CYS A 282 -6.27 -3.97 4.06
C CYS A 282 -7.53 -4.77 4.40
N ARG A 283 -8.71 -4.21 4.15
CA ARG A 283 -9.99 -4.90 4.34
C ARG A 283 -10.10 -6.16 3.49
N LYS A 284 -9.76 -6.08 2.20
CA LYS A 284 -9.94 -7.17 1.25
C LYS A 284 -8.92 -8.30 1.43
N TYR A 285 -7.67 -7.99 1.77
CA TYR A 285 -6.57 -8.95 1.72
C TYR A 285 -5.92 -9.26 3.07
N TYR A 286 -6.20 -8.46 4.12
CA TYR A 286 -5.55 -8.56 5.43
C TYR A 286 -6.54 -8.56 6.60
N SER A 287 -7.82 -8.83 6.33
CA SER A 287 -8.87 -8.99 7.34
C SER A 287 -8.99 -7.82 8.33
N ALA A 288 -8.69 -6.60 7.89
CA ALA A 288 -8.77 -5.40 8.71
C ALA A 288 -10.02 -4.59 8.34
N GLU A 289 -11.06 -4.63 9.16
CA GLU A 289 -12.31 -3.90 8.90
C GLU A 289 -12.06 -2.38 8.76
N MET A 290 -11.27 -1.81 9.67
CA MET A 290 -10.80 -0.43 9.60
C MET A 290 -9.31 -0.36 10.00
N ALA A 291 -8.45 -0.21 9.01
CA ALA A 291 -7.00 -0.25 9.19
C ALA A 291 -6.39 1.08 9.62
N GLY A 292 -7.09 2.21 9.43
CA GLY A 292 -6.53 3.52 9.73
C GLY A 292 -7.59 4.61 9.78
N PHE A 293 -7.18 5.80 10.20
CA PHE A 293 -8.07 6.91 10.54
C PHE A 293 -7.59 8.22 9.93
N SER A 294 -8.53 9.15 9.77
CA SER A 294 -8.30 10.54 9.41
C SER A 294 -9.15 11.47 10.27
N ILE A 295 -8.93 12.76 10.14
CA ILE A 295 -9.67 13.83 10.81
C ILE A 295 -10.17 14.84 9.79
N PRO A 296 -11.25 15.60 10.06
CA PRO A 296 -11.62 16.75 9.24
C PRO A 296 -10.42 17.67 9.02
N ALA A 297 -10.11 17.95 7.76
CA ALA A 297 -8.95 18.77 7.39
C ALA A 297 -9.27 19.71 6.24
N ALA A 298 -8.78 20.95 6.33
CA ALA A 298 -8.85 21.90 5.23
C ALA A 298 -7.76 21.64 4.19
N GLU A 299 -8.03 21.96 2.95
CA GLU A 299 -7.01 22.14 1.90
C GLU A 299 -6.99 23.62 1.45
N HIS A 300 -6.01 24.01 0.65
CA HIS A 300 -5.89 25.41 0.21
C HIS A 300 -7.15 25.92 -0.51
N SER A 301 -7.81 25.10 -1.32
CA SER A 301 -9.03 25.51 -2.03
C SER A 301 -10.17 25.89 -1.09
N THR A 302 -10.33 25.16 0.04
CA THR A 302 -11.40 25.44 1.02
C THR A 302 -11.12 26.68 1.88
N ILE A 303 -9.91 27.20 1.86
CA ILE A 303 -9.51 28.45 2.52
C ILE A 303 -9.48 29.61 1.50
N THR A 304 -8.78 29.43 0.38
CA THR A 304 -8.58 30.51 -0.60
C THR A 304 -9.86 30.97 -1.30
N THR A 305 -10.91 30.14 -1.37
CA THR A 305 -12.24 30.53 -1.86
C THR A 305 -12.89 31.65 -1.03
N TRP A 306 -12.52 31.79 0.23
CA TRP A 306 -12.95 32.90 1.10
C TRP A 306 -12.17 34.19 0.85
N LYS A 307 -11.16 34.18 -0.02
CA LYS A 307 -10.19 35.27 -0.29
C LYS A 307 -9.38 35.62 0.96
N LYS A 308 -8.36 36.43 0.79
CA LYS A 308 -7.49 36.87 1.88
C LYS A 308 -8.25 37.58 3.02
N SER A 309 -9.24 38.42 2.67
CA SER A 309 -10.05 39.15 3.65
C SER A 309 -11.00 38.26 4.46
N GLY A 310 -11.27 37.05 4.00
CA GLY A 310 -12.13 36.08 4.67
C GLY A 310 -11.39 34.91 5.32
N GLU A 311 -10.06 34.95 5.42
CA GLU A 311 -9.25 33.84 5.95
C GLU A 311 -9.65 33.49 7.39
N SER A 312 -9.87 34.47 8.26
CA SER A 312 -10.35 34.26 9.62
C SER A 312 -11.72 33.60 9.65
N ALA A 313 -12.65 34.02 8.78
CA ALA A 313 -13.97 33.43 8.68
C ALA A 313 -13.92 31.98 8.14
N ALA A 314 -12.97 31.66 7.25
CA ALA A 314 -12.75 30.29 6.78
C ALA A 314 -12.29 29.38 7.92
N TYR A 315 -11.40 29.86 8.77
CA TYR A 315 -10.93 29.09 9.94
C TYR A 315 -12.04 28.90 10.98
N LEU A 316 -12.81 29.97 11.27
CA LEU A 316 -13.97 29.88 12.14
C LEU A 316 -14.99 28.87 11.62
N ASN A 317 -15.30 28.90 10.33
CA ASN A 317 -16.19 27.92 9.72
C ASN A 317 -15.73 26.46 9.94
N MET A 318 -14.43 26.17 9.87
CA MET A 318 -13.91 24.84 10.17
C MET A 318 -14.18 24.44 11.62
N LEU A 319 -14.05 25.35 12.58
CA LEU A 319 -14.31 25.07 13.99
C LEU A 319 -15.80 24.89 14.29
N GLU A 320 -16.68 25.63 13.59
CA GLU A 320 -18.13 25.57 13.75
C GLU A 320 -18.73 24.31 13.08
N GLN A 321 -18.23 23.93 11.89
CA GLN A 321 -18.69 22.73 11.20
C GLN A 321 -18.24 21.44 11.90
N PHE A 322 -17.10 21.45 12.60
CA PHE A 322 -16.54 20.32 13.31
C PHE A 322 -16.28 20.69 14.78
N PRO A 323 -17.32 20.85 15.60
CA PRO A 323 -17.20 21.38 16.97
C PRO A 323 -16.49 20.42 17.93
N ASP A 324 -16.53 19.12 17.66
CA ASP A 324 -15.94 18.06 18.49
C ASP A 324 -14.83 17.31 17.72
N GLY A 325 -13.91 16.69 18.46
CA GLY A 325 -12.78 15.96 17.90
C GLY A 325 -11.67 16.88 17.38
N SER A 326 -10.70 16.27 16.70
CA SER A 326 -9.58 16.98 16.12
C SER A 326 -9.92 17.53 14.73
N VAL A 327 -9.43 18.74 14.41
CA VAL A 327 -9.59 19.38 13.11
C VAL A 327 -8.24 19.96 12.66
N SER A 328 -7.85 19.72 11.43
CA SER A 328 -6.60 20.24 10.85
C SER A 328 -6.88 21.37 9.87
N VAL A 329 -6.22 22.53 10.04
CA VAL A 329 -6.43 23.70 9.22
C VAL A 329 -5.10 24.18 8.62
N VAL A 330 -5.03 24.14 7.27
CA VAL A 330 -3.91 24.71 6.53
C VAL A 330 -3.93 26.24 6.72
N SER A 331 -2.80 26.81 7.16
CA SER A 331 -2.73 28.18 7.67
C SER A 331 -1.68 29.04 6.98
N ASP A 332 -1.14 28.60 5.85
CA ASP A 332 -0.11 29.31 5.08
C ASP A 332 -0.61 29.82 3.72
N SER A 333 -1.94 29.91 3.54
CA SER A 333 -2.51 30.38 2.26
C SER A 333 -1.99 31.76 1.85
N TYR A 334 -1.64 32.62 2.83
CA TYR A 334 -1.10 33.96 2.58
C TYR A 334 0.11 34.27 3.46
N ASP A 335 -0.03 34.24 4.78
CA ASP A 335 1.06 34.50 5.74
C ASP A 335 0.82 33.66 7.00
N VAL A 336 1.53 32.55 7.11
CA VAL A 336 1.39 31.61 8.23
C VAL A 336 1.68 32.27 9.59
N PHE A 337 2.61 33.22 9.66
CA PHE A 337 2.97 33.87 10.92
C PHE A 337 1.90 34.86 11.36
N HIS A 338 1.32 35.59 10.42
CA HIS A 338 0.13 36.41 10.68
C HIS A 338 -1.07 35.54 11.09
N ALA A 339 -1.33 34.46 10.37
CA ALA A 339 -2.40 33.52 10.69
C ALA A 339 -2.25 32.98 12.13
N VAL A 340 -1.04 32.55 12.51
CA VAL A 340 -0.77 31.99 13.84
C VAL A 340 -0.92 33.05 14.94
N SER A 341 -0.32 34.25 14.76
CA SER A 341 -0.28 35.27 15.81
C SER A 341 -1.61 36.03 15.94
N ASN A 342 -2.19 36.47 14.83
CA ASN A 342 -3.36 37.35 14.82
C ASN A 342 -4.68 36.59 14.70
N ILE A 343 -4.79 35.68 13.71
CA ILE A 343 -6.06 34.98 13.51
C ILE A 343 -6.26 33.91 14.61
N TRP A 344 -5.38 32.95 14.72
CA TRP A 344 -5.48 31.89 15.74
C TRP A 344 -5.23 32.41 17.15
N GLY A 345 -4.20 33.27 17.31
CA GLY A 345 -3.73 33.75 18.60
C GLY A 345 -4.58 34.84 19.23
N ASP A 346 -5.24 35.69 18.44
CA ASP A 346 -6.05 36.82 18.92
C ASP A 346 -7.53 36.65 18.54
N GLU A 347 -7.88 36.68 17.24
CA GLU A 347 -9.28 36.70 16.78
C GLU A 347 -10.05 35.44 17.17
N LEU A 348 -9.50 34.25 16.94
CA LEU A 348 -10.12 32.96 17.19
C LEU A 348 -9.64 32.26 18.46
N ARG A 349 -8.85 32.96 19.29
CA ARG A 349 -8.23 32.40 20.48
C ARG A 349 -9.24 31.69 21.39
N GLN A 350 -10.40 32.30 21.64
CA GLN A 350 -11.41 31.72 22.51
C GLN A 350 -12.00 30.44 21.94
N TYR A 351 -12.26 30.41 20.63
CA TYR A 351 -12.74 29.18 19.96
C TYR A 351 -11.75 28.02 20.05
N VAL A 352 -10.45 28.32 19.98
CA VAL A 352 -9.38 27.32 20.17
C VAL A 352 -9.36 26.80 21.61
N VAL A 353 -9.44 27.72 22.60
CA VAL A 353 -9.46 27.35 24.03
C VAL A 353 -10.69 26.54 24.41
N ASP A 354 -11.86 26.87 23.83
CA ASP A 354 -13.13 26.19 24.11
C ASP A 354 -13.14 24.71 23.63
N ARG A 355 -12.13 24.32 22.85
CA ARG A 355 -11.91 22.92 22.47
C ARG A 355 -11.24 22.07 23.55
N ALA A 356 -10.82 22.67 24.65
CA ALA A 356 -10.32 21.92 25.81
C ALA A 356 -11.38 20.87 26.22
N ASN A 357 -10.96 19.61 26.31
CA ASN A 357 -11.82 18.44 26.59
C ASN A 357 -12.83 18.06 25.48
N LYS A 358 -12.81 18.73 24.32
CA LYS A 358 -13.67 18.40 23.16
C LYS A 358 -12.87 17.90 21.97
N GLY A 359 -11.62 18.33 21.80
CA GLY A 359 -10.80 17.99 20.66
C GLY A 359 -9.54 18.85 20.55
N CYS A 360 -8.94 18.84 19.37
CA CYS A 360 -7.68 19.52 19.10
C CYS A 360 -7.72 20.29 17.78
N VAL A 361 -7.22 21.53 17.80
CA VAL A 361 -6.90 22.29 16.57
C VAL A 361 -5.49 21.93 16.16
N VAL A 362 -5.31 21.43 14.94
CA VAL A 362 -4.03 21.11 14.36
C VAL A 362 -3.69 22.18 13.31
N ILE A 363 -2.81 23.08 13.63
CA ILE A 363 -2.36 24.14 12.73
C ILE A 363 -1.33 23.57 11.77
N ARG A 364 -1.54 23.76 10.45
CA ARG A 364 -0.70 23.23 9.40
C ARG A 364 0.01 24.33 8.61
N PRO A 365 1.29 24.61 8.87
CA PRO A 365 2.16 25.28 7.92
C PRO A 365 2.52 24.30 6.80
N ASP A 366 2.50 24.74 5.55
CA ASP A 366 2.67 23.86 4.37
C ASP A 366 3.69 24.39 3.37
N SER A 367 4.47 25.40 3.77
CA SER A 367 5.50 26.07 2.95
C SER A 367 6.69 26.56 3.76
N GLY A 368 7.81 26.85 3.05
CA GLY A 368 9.05 27.33 3.64
C GLY A 368 9.99 26.20 4.11
N ASP A 369 11.08 26.57 4.84
CA ASP A 369 11.97 25.57 5.44
C ASP A 369 11.31 24.95 6.68
N PRO A 370 10.97 23.65 6.65
CA PRO A 370 10.18 23.05 7.72
C PRO A 370 10.82 23.16 9.11
N SER A 371 12.15 23.06 9.20
CA SER A 371 12.87 23.12 10.48
C SER A 371 12.78 24.51 11.14
N GLN A 372 12.77 25.55 10.32
CA GLN A 372 12.66 26.94 10.80
C GLN A 372 11.19 27.32 11.05
N VAL A 373 10.32 26.99 10.11
CA VAL A 373 8.90 27.36 10.16
C VAL A 373 8.22 26.72 11.36
N VAL A 374 8.41 25.40 11.58
CA VAL A 374 7.80 24.69 12.72
C VAL A 374 8.22 25.29 14.05
N VAL A 375 9.51 25.56 14.26
CA VAL A 375 9.99 26.15 15.52
C VAL A 375 9.42 27.57 15.71
N LYS A 376 9.37 28.37 14.66
CA LYS A 376 8.80 29.73 14.73
C LYS A 376 7.30 29.68 15.05
N VAL A 377 6.54 28.79 14.42
CA VAL A 377 5.11 28.59 14.71
C VAL A 377 4.90 28.19 16.17
N LEU A 378 5.68 27.23 16.70
CA LEU A 378 5.59 26.83 18.10
C LEU A 378 5.87 28.00 19.07
N ASN A 379 6.88 28.83 18.77
CA ASN A 379 7.19 30.00 19.61
C ASN A 379 6.06 31.04 19.57
N LEU A 380 5.50 31.34 18.39
CA LEU A 380 4.38 32.28 18.27
C LEU A 380 3.11 31.77 19.00
N LEU A 381 2.84 30.46 18.91
CA LEU A 381 1.74 29.85 19.66
C LEU A 381 1.97 29.95 21.18
N ALA A 382 3.22 29.82 21.66
CA ALA A 382 3.55 29.97 23.08
C ALA A 382 3.40 31.41 23.61
N GLU A 383 3.43 32.40 22.74
CA GLU A 383 3.15 33.81 23.11
C GLU A 383 1.63 34.03 23.34
N LYS A 384 0.80 33.21 22.72
CA LYS A 384 -0.67 33.37 22.71
C LYS A 384 -1.42 32.36 23.60
N PHE A 385 -0.85 31.17 23.81
CA PHE A 385 -1.47 30.09 24.55
C PHE A 385 -0.56 29.62 25.71
N PRO A 386 -1.14 29.17 26.82
CA PRO A 386 -0.35 28.66 27.95
C PRO A 386 0.43 27.41 27.53
N THR A 387 1.67 27.30 27.97
CA THR A 387 2.50 26.12 27.78
C THR A 387 2.86 25.51 29.13
N VAL A 388 3.09 24.19 29.14
CA VAL A 388 3.61 23.49 30.31
C VAL A 388 4.99 22.92 30.00
N THR A 389 5.82 22.79 31.02
CA THR A 389 7.09 22.05 30.92
C THR A 389 6.86 20.66 31.46
N ASN A 390 7.14 19.64 30.67
CA ASN A 390 6.95 18.25 31.05
C ASN A 390 8.05 17.75 32.02
N SER A 391 7.95 16.51 32.47
CA SER A 391 8.88 15.90 33.45
C SER A 391 10.32 15.84 32.93
N LYS A 392 10.53 15.88 31.60
CA LYS A 392 11.84 15.83 30.95
C LYS A 392 12.41 17.22 30.62
N GLY A 393 11.71 18.31 31.00
CA GLY A 393 12.16 19.68 30.80
C GLY A 393 11.92 20.26 29.42
N TYR A 394 10.96 19.68 28.65
CA TYR A 394 10.54 20.16 27.34
C TYR A 394 9.17 20.82 27.39
N ARG A 395 8.98 21.87 26.56
CA ARG A 395 7.72 22.61 26.48
C ARG A 395 6.67 21.85 25.69
N LEU A 396 5.43 21.88 26.17
CA LEU A 396 4.24 21.38 25.51
C LEU A 396 3.22 22.49 25.30
N LEU A 397 2.61 22.54 24.12
CA LEU A 397 1.36 23.25 23.87
C LEU A 397 0.23 22.59 24.67
N PRO A 398 -0.86 23.31 24.96
CA PRO A 398 -2.01 22.70 25.61
C PRO A 398 -2.57 21.56 24.76
N SER A 399 -3.27 20.62 25.39
CA SER A 399 -3.79 19.40 24.74
C SER A 399 -4.67 19.65 23.52
N TYR A 400 -5.35 20.79 23.52
CA TYR A 400 -6.25 21.20 22.42
C TYR A 400 -5.54 21.87 21.22
N LEU A 401 -4.20 21.89 21.18
CA LEU A 401 -3.44 22.56 20.11
C LEU A 401 -2.21 21.74 19.71
N ARG A 402 -2.06 21.46 18.43
CA ARG A 402 -0.89 20.76 17.85
C ARG A 402 -0.49 21.41 16.52
N VAL A 403 0.69 21.06 16.03
CA VAL A 403 1.22 21.51 14.75
C VAL A 403 1.46 20.30 13.85
N MET A 404 1.02 20.37 12.59
CA MET A 404 1.28 19.37 11.58
C MET A 404 2.14 19.94 10.46
N GLN A 405 3.29 19.34 10.19
CA GLN A 405 4.08 19.64 9.00
C GLN A 405 3.82 18.63 7.91
N GLY A 406 3.28 19.06 6.76
CA GLY A 406 2.90 18.21 5.63
C GLY A 406 3.84 18.33 4.43
N ASP A 407 4.41 19.50 4.18
CA ASP A 407 5.33 19.71 3.06
C ASP A 407 6.78 19.34 3.39
N GLY A 408 7.50 18.81 2.40
CA GLY A 408 8.91 18.50 2.51
C GLY A 408 9.25 17.31 3.41
N ILE A 409 8.27 16.49 3.80
CA ILE A 409 8.48 15.38 4.74
C ILE A 409 8.97 14.12 4.02
N CYS A 410 10.12 13.62 4.48
CA CYS A 410 10.74 12.37 4.07
C CYS A 410 11.61 11.83 5.22
N TYR A 411 12.18 10.65 5.03
CA TYR A 411 13.06 10.00 6.02
C TYR A 411 14.17 10.93 6.53
N GLU A 412 14.79 11.69 5.62
CA GLU A 412 15.92 12.58 5.93
C GLU A 412 15.50 13.88 6.64
N SER A 413 14.29 14.38 6.36
CA SER A 413 13.83 15.67 6.91
C SER A 413 13.22 15.55 8.30
N ILE A 414 12.54 14.45 8.64
CA ILE A 414 11.91 14.24 9.95
C ILE A 414 12.94 14.42 11.09
N GLY A 415 14.10 13.77 10.96
CA GLY A 415 15.15 13.88 11.97
C GLY A 415 15.66 15.32 12.14
N LYS A 416 15.82 16.07 11.04
CA LYS A 416 16.28 17.48 11.06
C LYS A 416 15.26 18.39 11.74
N ILE A 417 13.96 18.19 11.45
CA ILE A 417 12.89 18.98 12.05
C ILE A 417 12.81 18.70 13.56
N LEU A 418 12.82 17.43 13.95
CA LEU A 418 12.75 17.05 15.37
C LEU A 418 13.98 17.50 16.14
N ASP A 419 15.17 17.49 15.53
CA ASP A 419 16.40 18.03 16.13
C ASP A 419 16.27 19.55 16.38
N ALA A 420 15.75 20.31 15.40
CA ALA A 420 15.51 21.74 15.58
C ALA A 420 14.46 22.01 16.68
N VAL A 421 13.38 21.27 16.74
CA VAL A 421 12.34 21.33 17.77
C VAL A 421 12.95 21.07 19.15
N THR A 422 13.72 20.00 19.30
CA THR A 422 14.33 19.57 20.57
C THR A 422 15.37 20.56 21.07
N ARG A 423 16.23 21.10 20.18
CA ARG A 423 17.22 22.15 20.54
C ARG A 423 16.56 23.43 21.06
N ASN A 424 15.35 23.73 20.59
CA ASN A 424 14.55 24.84 21.08
C ASN A 424 13.70 24.50 22.31
N LYS A 425 13.97 23.36 22.97
CA LYS A 425 13.29 22.90 24.18
C LYS A 425 11.79 22.63 23.97
N TRP A 426 11.37 22.25 22.77
CA TRP A 426 10.04 21.76 22.49
C TRP A 426 10.00 20.23 22.49
N SER A 427 8.98 19.64 23.07
CA SER A 427 8.74 18.21 22.98
C SER A 427 8.31 17.82 21.57
N ALA A 428 8.80 16.69 21.08
CA ALA A 428 8.37 16.08 19.82
C ALA A 428 6.85 15.78 19.81
N ASP A 429 6.22 15.67 20.96
CA ASP A 429 4.78 15.42 21.06
C ASP A 429 3.90 16.54 20.51
N ASN A 430 4.44 17.77 20.40
CA ASN A 430 3.72 18.87 19.76
C ASN A 430 3.50 18.70 18.26
N ILE A 431 4.27 17.82 17.60
CA ILE A 431 4.34 17.74 16.14
C ILE A 431 3.71 16.43 15.65
N VAL A 432 2.95 16.57 14.56
CA VAL A 432 2.50 15.49 13.69
C VAL A 432 3.06 15.73 12.29
N PHE A 433 3.41 14.70 11.58
CA PHE A 433 3.90 14.79 10.20
C PHE A 433 2.88 14.26 9.22
N GLY A 434 2.84 14.87 8.01
CA GLY A 434 2.20 14.31 6.83
C GLY A 434 3.24 14.05 5.75
N THR A 435 3.21 12.91 5.09
CA THR A 435 4.13 12.57 4.01
C THR A 435 3.38 12.12 2.77
N GLY A 436 3.80 12.62 1.61
CA GLY A 436 3.15 12.33 0.32
C GLY A 436 3.99 11.43 -0.57
N GLY A 437 4.40 11.95 -1.73
CA GLY A 437 5.16 11.20 -2.72
C GLY A 437 6.50 10.65 -2.22
N ALA A 438 7.09 11.21 -1.18
CA ALA A 438 8.31 10.67 -0.56
C ALA A 438 8.08 9.33 0.14
N LEU A 439 6.85 9.05 0.58
CA LEU A 439 6.46 7.77 1.16
C LEU A 439 6.11 6.75 0.06
N LEU A 440 5.23 7.12 -0.87
CA LEU A 440 4.60 6.15 -1.79
C LEU A 440 5.24 6.08 -3.18
N GLN A 441 6.04 7.08 -3.60
CA GLN A 441 6.51 7.16 -5.00
C GLN A 441 8.02 7.34 -5.18
N LYS A 442 8.71 8.07 -4.30
CA LYS A 442 10.16 8.35 -4.46
C LYS A 442 11.01 7.15 -4.02
N LEU A 443 10.74 6.00 -4.58
CA LEU A 443 11.47 4.75 -4.36
C LEU A 443 11.29 3.84 -5.58
N ASP A 444 12.24 2.95 -5.76
CA ASP A 444 12.30 1.99 -6.83
C ASP A 444 12.85 0.63 -6.33
N ARG A 445 12.93 -0.36 -7.22
CA ARG A 445 13.47 -1.68 -6.88
C ARG A 445 14.91 -1.61 -6.35
N ASP A 446 15.69 -0.63 -6.78
CA ASP A 446 17.10 -0.47 -6.40
C ASP A 446 17.27 0.28 -5.07
N THR A 447 16.22 0.93 -4.55
CA THR A 447 16.21 1.53 -3.20
C THR A 447 16.67 0.51 -2.13
N GLN A 448 16.23 -0.75 -2.25
CA GLN A 448 16.67 -1.87 -1.40
C GLN A 448 17.37 -2.98 -2.22
N LYS A 449 17.80 -2.69 -3.46
CA LYS A 449 18.52 -3.60 -4.36
C LYS A 449 17.90 -5.00 -4.42
N CYS A 450 16.57 -5.04 -4.59
CA CYS A 450 15.79 -6.28 -4.60
C CYS A 450 16.11 -7.13 -5.83
N ALA A 451 16.26 -8.44 -5.63
CA ALA A 451 16.61 -9.37 -6.67
C ALA A 451 15.97 -10.75 -6.47
N PHE A 452 15.59 -11.36 -7.59
CA PHE A 452 15.15 -12.75 -7.67
C PHE A 452 16.18 -13.56 -8.46
N LYS A 453 16.60 -14.72 -7.96
CA LYS A 453 17.65 -15.53 -8.59
C LYS A 453 17.40 -17.02 -8.43
N CYS A 454 17.62 -17.77 -9.52
CA CYS A 454 17.72 -19.21 -9.47
C CYS A 454 19.01 -19.61 -8.74
N SER A 455 18.91 -20.56 -7.82
CA SER A 455 20.04 -21.06 -7.04
C SER A 455 20.19 -22.59 -7.05
N HIS A 456 19.16 -23.34 -7.50
CA HIS A 456 19.23 -24.78 -7.59
C HIS A 456 18.35 -25.33 -8.71
N VAL A 457 18.80 -26.40 -9.39
CA VAL A 457 18.06 -27.11 -10.43
C VAL A 457 18.24 -28.63 -10.29
N VAL A 458 17.31 -29.40 -10.88
CA VAL A 458 17.50 -30.86 -11.08
C VAL A 458 17.44 -31.14 -12.57
N ILE A 459 18.45 -31.79 -13.13
CA ILE A 459 18.59 -32.11 -14.54
C ILE A 459 18.93 -33.59 -14.66
N ASN A 460 18.09 -34.38 -15.35
CA ASN A 460 18.24 -35.83 -15.50
C ASN A 460 18.38 -36.57 -14.14
N GLY A 461 17.67 -36.10 -13.12
CA GLY A 461 17.70 -36.62 -11.75
C GLY A 461 18.93 -36.17 -10.92
N GLU A 462 19.84 -35.40 -11.49
CA GLU A 462 21.01 -34.85 -10.81
C GLU A 462 20.72 -33.45 -10.25
N SER A 463 20.93 -33.26 -8.95
CA SER A 463 20.82 -31.96 -8.28
C SER A 463 22.07 -31.12 -8.56
N ARG A 464 21.85 -29.84 -8.94
CA ARG A 464 22.92 -28.89 -9.22
C ARG A 464 22.65 -27.55 -8.57
N ASP A 465 23.62 -27.06 -7.81
CA ASP A 465 23.64 -25.70 -7.32
C ASP A 465 24.09 -24.75 -8.44
N VAL A 466 23.35 -23.68 -8.63
CA VAL A 466 23.62 -22.68 -9.66
C VAL A 466 23.72 -21.28 -9.05
N TRP A 467 24.59 -20.44 -9.60
CA TRP A 467 24.79 -19.09 -9.07
C TRP A 467 25.38 -18.16 -10.12
N LYS A 468 25.19 -16.86 -9.91
CA LYS A 468 25.83 -15.81 -10.67
C LYS A 468 26.99 -15.21 -9.87
N SER A 469 28.18 -15.12 -10.47
CA SER A 469 29.37 -14.52 -9.88
C SER A 469 30.12 -13.67 -10.93
N PRO A 470 29.64 -12.45 -11.25
CA PRO A 470 30.27 -11.61 -12.26
C PRO A 470 31.58 -11.04 -11.75
N THR A 471 32.63 -11.11 -12.59
CA THR A 471 33.95 -10.54 -12.26
C THR A 471 33.95 -9.02 -12.17
N THR A 472 32.98 -8.38 -12.82
CA THR A 472 32.83 -6.91 -12.89
C THR A 472 32.13 -6.30 -11.68
N ASP A 473 31.42 -7.09 -10.88
CA ASP A 473 30.64 -6.60 -9.74
C ASP A 473 30.41 -7.72 -8.72
N ALA A 474 31.30 -7.80 -7.72
CA ALA A 474 31.19 -8.77 -6.63
C ALA A 474 29.89 -8.60 -5.78
N GLY A 475 29.30 -7.40 -5.74
CA GLY A 475 28.02 -7.13 -5.05
C GLY A 475 26.82 -7.82 -5.71
N LYS A 476 26.99 -8.34 -6.94
CA LYS A 476 25.96 -9.09 -7.67
C LYS A 476 26.12 -10.62 -7.59
N GLN A 477 27.02 -11.11 -6.75
CA GLN A 477 27.10 -12.55 -6.48
C GLN A 477 25.77 -13.02 -5.87
N SER A 478 25.23 -14.14 -6.38
CA SER A 478 24.00 -14.75 -5.86
C SER A 478 24.31 -15.92 -4.94
N LYS A 479 23.34 -16.25 -4.08
CA LYS A 479 23.37 -17.44 -3.22
C LYS A 479 23.29 -18.73 -4.05
N GLN A 480 23.73 -19.84 -3.45
CA GLN A 480 23.82 -21.15 -4.07
C GLN A 480 22.94 -22.18 -3.37
N GLY A 481 22.34 -23.06 -4.14
CA GLY A 481 21.62 -24.21 -3.62
C GLY A 481 20.29 -23.90 -2.98
N ARG A 482 19.76 -24.84 -2.22
CA ARG A 482 18.56 -24.66 -1.42
C ARG A 482 18.91 -23.85 -0.18
N LEU A 483 17.99 -22.94 0.18
CA LEU A 483 18.22 -21.96 1.24
C LEU A 483 17.28 -22.20 2.41
N THR A 484 17.78 -22.00 3.63
CA THR A 484 16.99 -21.81 4.85
C THR A 484 17.31 -20.45 5.46
N LEU A 485 16.39 -19.87 6.20
CA LEU A 485 16.61 -18.67 7.00
C LEU A 485 16.53 -19.07 8.47
N GLU A 486 17.65 -19.06 9.17
CA GLU A 486 17.71 -19.52 10.55
C GLU A 486 17.83 -18.34 11.53
N ARG A 487 17.18 -18.49 12.69
CA ARG A 487 17.34 -17.59 13.84
C ARG A 487 18.45 -18.11 14.74
N ARG A 488 19.48 -17.28 14.95
CA ARG A 488 20.59 -17.57 15.87
C ARG A 488 20.16 -17.33 17.32
N GLU A 489 21.00 -17.76 18.26
CA GLU A 489 20.79 -17.57 19.70
C GLU A 489 20.70 -16.10 20.12
N ASP A 490 21.42 -15.20 19.43
CA ASP A 490 21.35 -13.75 19.63
C ASP A 490 20.11 -13.10 19.01
N GLY A 491 19.22 -13.90 18.40
CA GLY A 491 18.01 -13.45 17.73
C GLY A 491 18.20 -12.99 16.28
N SER A 492 19.45 -12.88 15.80
CA SER A 492 19.74 -12.47 14.41
C SER A 492 19.29 -13.54 13.40
N LEU A 493 18.90 -13.08 12.20
CA LEU A 493 18.52 -13.94 11.09
C LEU A 493 19.67 -14.10 10.09
N VAL A 494 19.94 -15.33 9.67
CA VAL A 494 20.98 -15.63 8.70
C VAL A 494 20.52 -16.69 7.70
N THR A 495 20.84 -16.47 6.43
CA THR A 495 20.59 -17.45 5.36
C THR A 495 21.69 -18.51 5.37
N ILE A 496 21.28 -19.77 5.40
CA ILE A 496 22.17 -20.93 5.21
C ILE A 496 21.96 -21.44 3.79
N GLU A 497 23.05 -21.66 3.08
CA GLU A 497 23.10 -22.02 1.66
C GLU A 497 23.36 -23.53 1.45
N LYS A 498 23.22 -23.98 0.19
CA LYS A 498 23.60 -25.33 -0.28
C LYS A 498 22.86 -26.47 0.43
N GLY A 499 21.66 -26.21 0.94
CA GLY A 499 20.89 -27.21 1.68
C GLY A 499 21.55 -27.66 3.01
N GLN A 500 22.48 -26.88 3.55
CA GLN A 500 23.19 -27.19 4.79
C GLN A 500 22.43 -26.69 6.04
N GLY A 501 21.30 -25.99 5.86
CA GLY A 501 20.52 -25.50 6.97
C GLY A 501 19.68 -26.57 7.66
N ASP A 502 19.35 -26.29 8.92
CA ASP A 502 18.47 -27.12 9.73
C ASP A 502 17.01 -26.75 9.46
N ALA A 503 16.28 -27.66 8.82
CA ALA A 503 14.87 -27.44 8.47
C ALA A 503 13.96 -27.15 9.69
N SER A 504 14.35 -27.62 10.90
CA SER A 504 13.61 -27.36 12.14
C SER A 504 13.79 -25.91 12.64
N LYS A 505 14.84 -25.22 12.18
CA LYS A 505 15.15 -23.82 12.52
C LYS A 505 14.75 -22.84 11.42
N ASP A 506 14.25 -23.34 10.28
CA ASP A 506 13.89 -22.52 9.14
C ASP A 506 12.71 -21.59 9.48
N VAL A 507 12.95 -20.30 9.43
CA VAL A 507 11.92 -19.26 9.66
C VAL A 507 10.97 -19.13 8.47
N LEU A 508 11.37 -19.62 7.28
CA LEU A 508 10.51 -19.61 6.10
C LEU A 508 9.37 -20.62 6.26
N VAL A 509 8.13 -20.15 6.17
CA VAL A 509 6.94 -21.00 6.21
C VAL A 509 6.38 -21.19 4.80
N THR A 510 5.78 -22.35 4.51
CA THR A 510 5.08 -22.55 3.24
C THR A 510 3.79 -21.72 3.25
N VAL A 511 3.76 -20.67 2.44
CA VAL A 511 2.61 -19.76 2.34
C VAL A 511 1.68 -20.08 1.19
N PHE A 512 2.20 -20.75 0.14
CA PHE A 512 1.42 -21.14 -1.03
C PHE A 512 1.90 -22.48 -1.57
N GLU A 513 0.98 -23.35 -1.97
CA GLU A 513 1.26 -24.59 -2.66
C GLU A 513 0.09 -25.02 -3.55
N ASN A 514 0.37 -25.31 -4.82
CA ASN A 514 -0.57 -25.87 -5.79
C ASN A 514 -1.92 -25.13 -5.85
N GLY A 515 -1.88 -23.80 -5.99
CA GLY A 515 -3.07 -22.95 -6.10
C GLY A 515 -3.75 -22.62 -4.77
N ARG A 516 -3.18 -23.01 -3.64
CA ARG A 516 -3.75 -22.77 -2.30
C ARG A 516 -2.89 -21.84 -1.47
N LEU A 517 -3.52 -20.84 -0.87
CA LEU A 517 -2.93 -20.09 0.23
C LEU A 517 -2.95 -20.97 1.48
N LEU A 518 -1.80 -21.15 2.14
CA LEU A 518 -1.68 -22.00 3.33
C LEU A 518 -1.59 -21.20 4.63
N VAL A 519 -1.22 -19.94 4.54
CA VAL A 519 -1.15 -19.01 5.68
C VAL A 519 -1.81 -17.70 5.26
N ASP A 520 -2.70 -17.20 6.08
CA ASP A 520 -3.44 -15.95 5.88
C ASP A 520 -3.29 -15.07 7.11
N TYR A 521 -2.37 -14.11 7.05
CA TYR A 521 -2.10 -13.20 8.16
C TYR A 521 -3.10 -12.04 8.17
N SER A 522 -3.63 -11.73 9.36
CA SER A 522 -4.32 -10.46 9.60
C SER A 522 -3.33 -9.29 9.65
N LEU A 523 -3.83 -8.07 9.40
CA LEU A 523 -3.02 -6.86 9.54
C LEU A 523 -2.49 -6.69 10.98
N GLU A 524 -3.25 -7.09 11.97
CA GLU A 524 -2.87 -7.00 13.39
C GLU A 524 -1.67 -7.88 13.70
N GLU A 525 -1.68 -9.15 13.28
CA GLU A 525 -0.52 -10.04 13.44
C GLU A 525 0.73 -9.51 12.74
N ILE A 526 0.56 -8.85 11.58
CA ILE A 526 1.65 -8.22 10.84
C ILE A 526 2.21 -7.02 11.60
N ARG A 527 1.33 -6.17 12.15
CA ARG A 527 1.69 -5.01 12.99
C ARG A 527 2.48 -5.43 14.22
N ASP A 528 2.03 -6.46 14.92
CA ASP A 528 2.69 -6.97 16.12
C ASP A 528 4.13 -7.45 15.83
N ARG A 529 4.33 -8.13 14.69
CA ARG A 529 5.67 -8.54 14.26
C ARG A 529 6.54 -7.35 13.88
N ALA A 530 5.98 -6.36 13.18
CA ALA A 530 6.69 -5.18 12.69
C ALA A 530 6.99 -4.13 13.77
N GLU A 531 6.32 -4.19 14.92
CA GLU A 531 6.41 -3.16 15.95
C GLU A 531 7.83 -2.97 16.48
N LEU A 532 8.18 -1.73 16.79
CA LEU A 532 9.48 -1.35 17.35
C LEU A 532 9.65 -1.87 18.80
N ASP A 533 10.81 -2.36 19.14
CA ASP A 533 11.10 -2.86 20.49
C ASP A 533 10.90 -1.79 21.58
N ILE A 534 11.26 -0.55 21.29
CA ILE A 534 11.04 0.60 22.20
C ILE A 534 9.55 0.81 22.49
N VAL A 535 8.66 0.59 21.51
CA VAL A 535 7.20 0.68 21.67
C VAL A 535 6.67 -0.53 22.45
N LYS A 536 7.15 -1.73 22.12
CA LYS A 536 6.81 -2.96 22.84
C LYS A 536 7.21 -2.88 24.33
N GLU A 537 8.39 -2.34 24.60
CA GLU A 537 8.87 -2.16 25.97
C GLU A 537 8.02 -1.14 26.75
N HIS A 538 7.68 -0.01 26.09
CA HIS A 538 6.80 0.99 26.69
C HIS A 538 5.43 0.41 27.04
N LYS A 539 4.77 -0.28 26.10
CA LYS A 539 3.48 -0.96 26.36
C LYS A 539 3.55 -1.93 27.53
N ARG A 540 4.62 -2.74 27.64
CA ARG A 540 4.80 -3.65 28.80
C ARG A 540 4.93 -2.91 30.13
N LYS A 541 5.64 -1.76 30.16
CA LYS A 541 5.78 -0.95 31.36
C LYS A 541 4.44 -0.35 31.80
N VAL A 542 3.63 0.14 30.86
CA VAL A 542 2.29 0.68 31.13
C VAL A 542 1.38 -0.42 31.70
N VAL A 543 1.29 -1.58 31.05
CA VAL A 543 0.46 -2.72 31.52
C VAL A 543 0.89 -3.19 32.92
N ASN A 544 2.20 -3.28 33.17
CA ASN A 544 2.71 -3.68 34.50
C ASN A 544 2.39 -2.62 35.58
N ALA A 545 2.48 -1.33 35.25
CA ALA A 545 2.13 -0.25 36.15
C ALA A 545 0.63 -0.27 36.49
N GLU A 546 -0.25 -0.45 35.52
CA GLU A 546 -1.69 -0.61 35.71
C GLU A 546 -2.03 -1.85 36.57
N ALA A 547 -1.38 -2.98 36.32
CA ALA A 547 -1.53 -4.19 37.11
C ALA A 547 -1.10 -3.99 38.57
N ALA A 548 0.03 -3.28 38.79
CA ALA A 548 0.51 -2.94 40.12
C ALA A 548 -0.46 -2.02 40.87
N VAL A 549 -1.01 -0.99 40.18
CA VAL A 549 -2.01 -0.07 40.74
C VAL A 549 -3.30 -0.83 41.12
N ARG A 550 -3.75 -1.78 40.28
CA ARG A 550 -4.90 -2.64 40.58
C ARG A 550 -4.67 -3.50 41.83
N THR A 551 -3.46 -4.00 42.03
CA THR A 551 -3.08 -4.82 43.17
C THR A 551 -3.05 -4.02 44.48
N ILE A 552 -2.65 -2.74 44.43
CA ILE A 552 -2.55 -1.85 45.59
C ILE A 552 -3.93 -1.31 46.02
N ASN A 553 -4.82 -1.01 45.05
CA ASN A 553 -6.09 -0.31 45.32
C ASN A 553 -7.31 -1.21 45.56
N GLY A 554 -7.16 -2.52 45.74
CA GLY A 554 -8.25 -3.41 46.12
C GLY A 554 -9.54 -3.32 45.31
N GLY A 555 -9.44 -3.04 44.02
CA GLY A 555 -10.56 -3.19 43.07
C GLY A 555 -11.54 -2.01 42.91
N SER A 556 -11.24 -0.81 43.39
CA SER A 556 -12.09 0.36 43.10
C SER A 556 -11.49 1.26 42.03
N TRP A 557 -12.30 1.58 41.02
CA TRP A 557 -11.93 2.42 39.89
C TRP A 557 -11.82 3.89 40.29
N VAL A 558 -10.62 4.49 40.17
CA VAL A 558 -10.48 5.93 39.97
C VAL A 558 -9.81 6.06 38.61
N ALA A 559 -10.57 6.52 37.62
CA ALA A 559 -10.10 6.78 36.29
C ALA A 559 -9.05 7.90 36.34
N ALA A 560 -7.82 7.61 35.94
CA ALA A 560 -6.86 8.64 35.60
C ALA A 560 -7.27 9.23 34.23
N ASN A 561 -7.93 10.39 34.28
CA ASN A 561 -8.43 11.13 33.12
C ASN A 561 -7.33 11.96 32.47
N ASP A 562 -6.33 11.37 31.82
CA ASP A 562 -5.37 12.13 31.01
C ASP A 562 -4.90 11.42 29.74
N LEU A 563 -5.55 10.33 29.32
CA LEU A 563 -5.16 9.58 28.10
C LEU A 563 -6.13 9.73 26.91
N HIS A 564 -6.98 10.75 26.89
CA HIS A 564 -8.09 10.85 25.94
C HIS A 564 -7.99 12.03 24.97
N ILE A 565 -7.11 12.00 23.95
CA ILE A 565 -7.30 12.89 22.78
C ILE A 565 -7.15 12.17 21.41
N PHE A 566 -6.61 10.97 21.34
CA PHE A 566 -6.56 10.19 20.09
C PHE A 566 -7.17 8.79 20.14
N VAL A 567 -7.73 8.35 21.29
CA VAL A 567 -8.30 7.01 21.48
C VAL A 567 -9.80 7.09 21.83
N LEU A 568 -10.55 7.97 21.22
CA LEU A 568 -12.01 7.94 21.33
C LEU A 568 -12.57 7.10 20.19
N ASN A 569 -12.51 5.75 20.29
CA ASN A 569 -13.51 4.84 19.69
C ASN A 569 -13.24 3.32 19.84
N GLU A 570 -12.30 2.85 20.65
CA GLU A 570 -12.17 1.40 20.82
C GLU A 570 -13.13 0.76 21.84
N GLN A 571 -13.98 1.51 22.55
CA GLN A 571 -14.84 0.92 23.60
C GLN A 571 -16.35 1.01 23.39
N ASN A 572 -16.85 1.35 22.20
CA ASN A 572 -18.31 1.37 21.95
C ASN A 572 -18.75 0.66 20.69
N HIS A 573 -18.30 -0.57 20.44
CA HIS A 573 -18.94 -1.51 19.51
C HIS A 573 -18.94 -2.95 20.04
N HIS A 574 -19.46 -3.15 21.25
CA HIS A 574 -20.25 -4.34 21.54
C HIS A 574 -21.70 -3.99 21.19
N VAL A 575 -22.08 -4.17 19.95
CA VAL A 575 -23.48 -4.21 19.55
C VAL A 575 -23.94 -5.65 19.76
N ASP A 576 -24.80 -5.82 20.73
CA ASP A 576 -25.56 -7.04 20.96
C ASP A 576 -26.26 -7.48 19.67
N HIS A 577 -25.85 -8.62 19.13
CA HIS A 577 -26.59 -9.38 18.13
C HIS A 577 -27.65 -10.21 18.84
N GLU A 578 -28.75 -9.60 19.27
CA GLU A 578 -30.01 -10.29 19.48
C GLU A 578 -31.17 -9.39 19.01
N ASN A 579 -32.01 -10.02 18.15
CA ASN A 579 -33.31 -9.56 17.64
C ASN A 579 -33.32 -8.74 16.36
N TYR A 580 -33.36 -9.47 15.24
CA TYR A 580 -34.42 -9.30 14.21
C TYR A 580 -34.61 -10.63 13.45
N SER A 581 -35.70 -11.31 13.82
CA SER A 581 -36.35 -12.39 13.06
C SER A 581 -37.02 -11.84 11.80
#